data_5723bb42754858f53d458c3ae5910862
#
_entry.id   5723bb42754858f53d458c3ae5910862
#
_cell.length_a   1.000
_cell.length_b   1.000
_cell.length_c   1.000
_cell.angle_alpha   90.00
_cell.angle_beta   90.00
_cell.angle_gamma   90.00
#
_symmetry.space_group_name_H-M   'P 1'
#
loop_
_entity.id
_entity.type
_entity.pdbx_description
1 polymer ?
#
loop_
_entity_poly.entity_id
_entity_poly.type
_entity_poly.pdbx_seq_one_letter_code
_entity_poly.pdbx_strand_id
1 'polypeptide(L)'
;YNIKDDPNIRKYAETILKLREYANPDSLGYDDEPAYEEFTSGKSAMYIDGSWAVTTFETMNPDLNFNCTAIPAITTDDFWTAGTVDTAYSISADCTPEQQDACIRFLDFLVREDIAQEFSDGDKNPTLIQGVKYNVPQLKEINDYINEGRFAPSLASIWPQDLRNSLVVSVQALILDKDVDTFLDEFQSLVEEYYTPAESES
;
A
#
# COMPACT_ATOMS: atom_id res chain seq x y z
N TYR A 1 -19.83 -3.07 11.89
CA TYR A 1 -19.59 -3.93 10.72
C TYR A 1 -19.36 -5.35 11.19
N ASN A 2 -19.95 -6.34 10.53
CA ASN A 2 -19.82 -7.75 10.89
C ASN A 2 -18.75 -8.41 10.00
N ILE A 3 -17.54 -8.52 10.52
CA ILE A 3 -16.40 -9.15 9.84
C ILE A 3 -16.57 -10.66 9.75
N LYS A 4 -17.02 -11.28 10.84
CA LYS A 4 -17.11 -12.72 11.01
C LYS A 4 -17.99 -13.40 9.96
N ASP A 5 -19.12 -12.78 9.66
CA ASP A 5 -20.12 -13.33 8.73
C ASP A 5 -19.99 -12.76 7.31
N ASP A 6 -18.98 -11.92 7.03
CA ASP A 6 -18.76 -11.39 5.70
C ASP A 6 -18.04 -12.43 4.81
N PRO A 7 -18.72 -12.92 3.75
CA PRO A 7 -18.12 -13.92 2.87
C PRO A 7 -16.90 -13.40 2.10
N ASN A 8 -16.76 -12.08 1.93
CA ASN A 8 -15.62 -11.50 1.24
C ASN A 8 -14.37 -11.53 2.12
N ILE A 9 -14.53 -11.27 3.42
CA ILE A 9 -13.40 -11.37 4.38
C ILE A 9 -12.96 -12.81 4.52
N ARG A 10 -13.89 -13.77 4.57
CA ARG A 10 -13.54 -15.19 4.53
C ARG A 10 -12.75 -15.55 3.27
N LYS A 11 -13.24 -15.13 2.11
CA LYS A 11 -12.57 -15.37 0.82
C LYS A 11 -11.18 -14.72 0.78
N TYR A 12 -11.02 -13.55 1.41
CA TYR A 12 -9.71 -12.91 1.59
C TYR A 12 -8.75 -13.78 2.40
N ALA A 13 -9.18 -14.29 3.55
CA ALA A 13 -8.36 -15.19 4.39
C ALA A 13 -7.95 -16.47 3.64
N GLU A 14 -8.90 -17.11 2.97
CA GLU A 14 -8.65 -18.29 2.14
C GLU A 14 -7.68 -17.99 0.99
N THR A 15 -7.77 -16.80 0.38
CA THR A 15 -6.86 -16.36 -0.67
C THR A 15 -5.44 -16.17 -0.15
N ILE A 16 -5.26 -15.59 1.04
CA ILE A 16 -3.95 -15.47 1.69
C ILE A 16 -3.32 -16.87 1.87
N LEU A 17 -4.08 -17.83 2.39
CA LEU A 17 -3.59 -19.20 2.58
C LEU A 17 -3.19 -19.85 1.25
N LYS A 18 -3.96 -19.62 0.19
CA LYS A 18 -3.63 -20.12 -1.14
C LYS A 18 -2.39 -19.44 -1.72
N LEU A 19 -2.23 -18.14 -1.58
CA LEU A 19 -1.03 -17.42 -2.03
C LEU A 19 0.22 -17.91 -1.28
N ARG A 20 0.08 -18.24 0.01
CA ARG A 20 1.16 -18.80 0.82
C ARG A 20 1.73 -20.11 0.26
N GLU A 21 0.95 -20.91 -0.45
CA GLU A 21 1.43 -22.14 -1.08
C GLU A 21 2.50 -21.91 -2.16
N TYR A 22 2.51 -20.69 -2.74
CA TYR A 22 3.45 -20.28 -3.79
C TYR A 22 4.58 -19.38 -3.26
N ALA A 23 4.50 -18.94 -2.02
CA ALA A 23 5.50 -18.08 -1.42
C ALA A 23 6.71 -18.87 -0.93
N ASN A 24 7.87 -18.19 -0.84
CA ASN A 24 9.05 -18.75 -0.23
C ASN A 24 8.73 -19.23 1.22
N PRO A 25 9.10 -20.45 1.61
CA PRO A 25 8.84 -20.97 2.96
C PRO A 25 9.32 -20.05 4.08
N ASP A 26 10.43 -19.35 3.89
CA ASP A 26 11.05 -18.48 4.88
C ASP A 26 10.49 -17.04 4.88
N SER A 27 9.56 -16.70 3.96
CA SER A 27 9.09 -15.34 3.73
C SER A 27 8.41 -14.67 4.94
N LEU A 28 7.90 -15.43 5.91
CA LEU A 28 7.37 -14.86 7.16
C LEU A 28 8.43 -14.23 8.06
N GLY A 29 9.69 -14.57 7.86
CA GLY A 29 10.83 -14.00 8.58
C GLY A 29 11.61 -12.96 7.77
N TYR A 30 11.13 -12.61 6.57
CA TYR A 30 11.82 -11.62 5.75
C TYR A 30 11.41 -10.21 6.13
N ASP A 31 12.41 -9.33 6.18
CA ASP A 31 12.23 -7.90 6.02
C ASP A 31 12.18 -7.57 4.51
N ASP A 32 11.99 -6.32 4.16
CA ASP A 32 11.84 -5.89 2.76
C ASP A 32 13.07 -6.23 1.91
N GLU A 33 14.28 -6.02 2.41
CA GLU A 33 15.51 -6.19 1.65
C GLU A 33 15.73 -7.63 1.13
N PRO A 34 15.64 -8.71 1.95
CA PRO A 34 15.69 -10.08 1.45
C PRO A 34 14.60 -10.42 0.45
N ALA A 35 13.38 -9.87 0.63
CA ALA A 35 12.28 -10.10 -0.28
C ALA A 35 12.50 -9.41 -1.63
N TYR A 36 13.06 -8.20 -1.64
CA TYR A 36 13.47 -7.50 -2.85
C TYR A 36 14.58 -8.24 -3.60
N GLU A 37 15.57 -8.79 -2.88
CA GLU A 37 16.62 -9.62 -3.48
C GLU A 37 16.08 -10.87 -4.18
N GLU A 38 15.09 -11.55 -3.61
CA GLU A 38 14.45 -12.71 -4.23
C GLU A 38 13.81 -12.35 -5.58
N PHE A 39 13.11 -11.21 -5.66
CA PHE A 39 12.49 -10.74 -6.88
C PHE A 39 13.53 -10.23 -7.88
N THR A 40 14.42 -9.35 -7.46
CA THR A 40 15.40 -8.71 -8.36
C THR A 40 16.47 -9.67 -8.88
N SER A 41 16.73 -10.78 -8.17
CA SER A 41 17.60 -11.87 -8.65
C SER A 41 16.89 -12.89 -9.54
N GLY A 42 15.58 -12.76 -9.74
CA GLY A 42 14.78 -13.67 -10.56
C GLY A 42 14.42 -15.00 -9.88
N LYS A 43 14.61 -15.13 -8.56
CA LYS A 43 14.18 -16.31 -7.82
C LYS A 43 12.67 -16.29 -7.57
N SER A 44 12.06 -15.10 -7.42
CA SER A 44 10.63 -14.90 -7.39
C SER A 44 10.14 -14.32 -8.71
N ALA A 45 9.09 -14.92 -9.28
CA ALA A 45 8.48 -14.44 -10.53
C ALA A 45 7.52 -13.25 -10.30
N MET A 46 7.02 -13.07 -9.09
CA MET A 46 6.07 -12.01 -8.73
C MET A 46 6.38 -11.50 -7.33
N TYR A 47 6.11 -10.22 -7.14
CA TYR A 47 6.21 -9.56 -5.83
C TYR A 47 5.00 -8.63 -5.64
N ILE A 48 4.46 -8.59 -4.44
CA ILE A 48 3.31 -7.73 -4.11
C ILE A 48 3.80 -6.57 -3.26
N ASP A 49 3.72 -5.37 -3.82
CA ASP A 49 4.16 -4.15 -3.15
C ASP A 49 3.46 -2.92 -3.75
N GLY A 50 3.91 -1.73 -3.39
CA GLY A 50 3.46 -0.47 -3.94
C GLY A 50 4.39 0.13 -4.99
N SER A 51 3.97 1.25 -5.57
CA SER A 51 4.72 1.96 -6.63
C SER A 51 6.13 2.39 -6.21
N TRP A 52 6.37 2.61 -4.93
CA TRP A 52 7.68 2.98 -4.35
C TRP A 52 8.77 1.93 -4.60
N ALA A 53 8.41 0.65 -4.73
CA ALA A 53 9.36 -0.43 -4.95
C ALA A 53 10.03 -0.37 -6.33
N VAL A 54 9.45 0.31 -7.32
CA VAL A 54 9.99 0.40 -8.68
C VAL A 54 11.42 0.95 -8.69
N THR A 55 11.65 2.07 -8.01
CA THR A 55 12.98 2.70 -7.93
C THR A 55 14.00 1.80 -7.23
N THR A 56 13.56 1.09 -6.18
CA THR A 56 14.40 0.14 -5.46
C THR A 56 14.80 -1.02 -6.37
N PHE A 57 13.86 -1.61 -7.09
CA PHE A 57 14.15 -2.74 -8.00
C PHE A 57 15.09 -2.35 -9.12
N GLU A 58 14.92 -1.19 -9.74
CA GLU A 58 15.84 -0.69 -10.77
C GLU A 58 17.24 -0.38 -10.21
N THR A 59 17.32 0.06 -8.95
CA THR A 59 18.62 0.30 -8.29
C THR A 59 19.32 -1.04 -7.99
N MET A 60 18.59 -2.04 -7.51
CA MET A 60 19.16 -3.35 -7.17
C MET A 60 19.54 -4.15 -8.40
N ASN A 61 18.75 -4.06 -9.48
CA ASN A 61 19.04 -4.74 -10.75
C ASN A 61 18.60 -3.88 -11.95
N PRO A 62 19.49 -3.04 -12.49
CA PRO A 62 19.19 -2.17 -13.63
C PRO A 62 18.78 -2.91 -14.91
N ASP A 63 19.13 -4.19 -15.03
CA ASP A 63 18.80 -5.04 -16.20
C ASP A 63 17.50 -5.82 -15.99
N LEU A 64 16.83 -5.68 -14.84
CA LEU A 64 15.57 -6.36 -14.54
C LEU A 64 14.44 -5.86 -15.45
N ASN A 65 13.91 -6.75 -16.26
CA ASN A 65 12.72 -6.47 -17.06
C ASN A 65 11.46 -6.91 -16.30
N PHE A 66 10.69 -5.96 -15.80
CA PHE A 66 9.46 -6.22 -15.05
C PHE A 66 8.37 -5.21 -15.41
N ASN A 67 7.14 -5.55 -15.09
CA ASN A 67 5.98 -4.69 -15.19
C ASN A 67 5.12 -4.79 -13.94
N CYS A 68 4.37 -3.73 -13.65
CA CYS A 68 3.44 -3.70 -12.53
C CYS A 68 2.01 -3.82 -13.05
N THR A 69 1.22 -4.63 -12.38
CA THR A 69 -0.22 -4.77 -12.63
C THR A 69 -0.99 -4.71 -11.32
N ALA A 70 -2.29 -4.44 -11.39
CA ALA A 70 -3.14 -4.49 -10.23
C ALA A 70 -3.39 -5.94 -9.80
N ILE A 71 -3.64 -6.14 -8.50
CA ILE A 71 -4.07 -7.44 -7.99
C ILE A 71 -5.51 -7.68 -8.43
N PRO A 72 -5.87 -8.89 -8.94
CA PRO A 72 -7.26 -9.22 -9.25
C PRO A 72 -8.14 -9.05 -8.03
N ALA A 73 -9.28 -8.40 -8.18
CA ALA A 73 -10.23 -8.23 -7.08
C ALA A 73 -10.79 -9.60 -6.65
N ILE A 74 -10.86 -9.81 -5.34
CA ILE A 74 -11.35 -11.09 -4.79
C ILE A 74 -12.85 -11.32 -5.08
N THR A 75 -13.59 -10.24 -5.25
CA THR A 75 -15.06 -10.25 -5.39
C THR A 75 -15.55 -10.14 -6.82
N THR A 76 -14.71 -9.74 -7.75
CA THR A 76 -15.05 -9.57 -9.18
C THR A 76 -13.93 -10.15 -10.03
N ASP A 77 -14.19 -10.34 -11.32
CA ASP A 77 -13.15 -10.75 -12.30
C ASP A 77 -12.32 -9.55 -12.82
N ASP A 78 -12.56 -8.35 -12.26
CA ASP A 78 -11.88 -7.12 -12.66
C ASP A 78 -10.60 -6.88 -11.84
N PHE A 79 -9.69 -6.12 -12.43
CA PHE A 79 -8.49 -5.62 -11.77
C PHE A 79 -8.77 -4.22 -11.20
N TRP A 80 -8.43 -4.03 -9.93
CA TRP A 80 -8.58 -2.77 -9.22
C TRP A 80 -7.26 -2.40 -8.56
N THR A 81 -6.87 -1.14 -8.65
CA THR A 81 -5.75 -0.62 -7.87
C THR A 81 -6.25 -0.01 -6.56
N ALA A 82 -5.48 -0.16 -5.52
CA ALA A 82 -5.73 0.48 -4.23
C ALA A 82 -4.62 1.50 -3.96
N GLY A 83 -4.99 2.61 -3.33
CA GLY A 83 -4.01 3.62 -2.97
C GLY A 83 -4.57 4.68 -2.04
N THR A 84 -3.69 5.55 -1.61
CA THR A 84 -4.01 6.68 -0.73
C THR A 84 -2.99 7.77 -0.92
N VAL A 85 -3.24 8.96 -0.33
CA VAL A 85 -2.19 9.93 -0.09
C VAL A 85 -1.24 9.33 0.94
N ASP A 86 -0.02 9.03 0.53
CA ASP A 86 0.98 8.35 1.35
C ASP A 86 1.77 9.35 2.18
N THR A 87 2.46 10.27 1.52
CA THR A 87 3.34 11.23 2.17
C THR A 87 2.67 12.59 2.32
N ALA A 88 2.69 13.12 3.52
CA ALA A 88 2.25 14.47 3.84
C ALA A 88 3.34 15.23 4.61
N TYR A 89 3.43 16.53 4.35
CA TYR A 89 4.32 17.43 5.09
C TYR A 89 3.54 18.12 6.20
N SER A 90 4.10 18.13 7.39
CA SER A 90 3.51 18.81 8.55
C SER A 90 4.50 19.80 9.17
N ILE A 91 3.99 20.94 9.63
CA ILE A 91 4.78 21.92 10.38
C ILE A 91 4.49 21.72 11.87
N SER A 92 5.54 21.63 12.69
CA SER A 92 5.37 21.47 14.13
C SER A 92 4.60 22.66 14.72
N ALA A 93 3.67 22.39 15.65
CA ALA A 93 2.95 23.42 16.37
C ALA A 93 3.86 24.28 17.30
N ASP A 94 5.04 23.74 17.67
CA ASP A 94 5.99 24.41 18.55
C ASP A 94 7.00 25.31 17.79
N CYS A 95 6.84 25.47 16.46
CA CYS A 95 7.66 26.38 15.68
C CYS A 95 7.43 27.83 16.05
N THR A 96 8.52 28.63 16.07
CA THR A 96 8.38 30.10 16.12
C THR A 96 7.73 30.61 14.83
N PRO A 97 7.13 31.83 14.83
CA PRO A 97 6.57 32.41 13.60
C PRO A 97 7.56 32.48 12.44
N GLU A 98 8.84 32.77 12.71
CA GLU A 98 9.90 32.85 11.69
C GLU A 98 10.23 31.46 11.13
N GLN A 99 10.23 30.43 11.99
CA GLN A 99 10.44 29.04 11.55
C GLN A 99 9.23 28.55 10.71
N GLN A 100 8.01 28.87 11.16
CA GLN A 100 6.79 28.54 10.42
C GLN A 100 6.80 29.16 9.02
N ASP A 101 7.17 30.46 8.91
CA ASP A 101 7.26 31.16 7.64
C ASP A 101 8.34 30.53 6.71
N ALA A 102 9.47 30.11 7.29
CA ALA A 102 10.49 29.39 6.52
C ALA A 102 9.99 28.02 6.01
N CYS A 103 9.26 27.27 6.82
CA CYS A 103 8.64 26.01 6.44
C CYS A 103 7.61 26.22 5.31
N ILE A 104 6.76 27.24 5.42
CA ILE A 104 5.76 27.56 4.37
C ILE A 104 6.47 27.86 3.06
N ARG A 105 7.51 28.70 3.06
CA ARG A 105 8.29 28.98 1.83
C ARG A 105 8.94 27.73 1.23
N PHE A 106 9.38 26.79 2.06
CA PHE A 106 9.89 25.52 1.58
C PHE A 106 8.78 24.66 0.94
N LEU A 107 7.59 24.61 1.55
CA LEU A 107 6.46 23.91 0.97
C LEU A 107 6.00 24.56 -0.35
N ASP A 108 5.95 25.91 -0.42
CA ASP A 108 5.66 26.63 -1.65
C ASP A 108 6.66 26.32 -2.77
N PHE A 109 7.94 26.11 -2.42
CA PHE A 109 8.94 25.66 -3.37
C PHE A 109 8.66 24.25 -3.88
N LEU A 110 8.33 23.30 -2.98
CA LEU A 110 8.09 21.90 -3.33
C LEU A 110 6.87 21.70 -4.24
N VAL A 111 5.82 22.55 -4.11
CA VAL A 111 4.61 22.44 -4.93
C VAL A 111 4.73 23.14 -6.29
N ARG A 112 5.86 23.71 -6.63
CA ARG A 112 6.11 24.23 -7.97
C ARG A 112 6.13 23.10 -8.99
N GLU A 113 5.52 23.29 -10.14
CA GLU A 113 5.42 22.28 -11.19
C GLU A 113 6.79 21.72 -11.61
N ASP A 114 7.79 22.60 -11.80
CA ASP A 114 9.15 22.21 -12.19
C ASP A 114 9.82 21.33 -11.13
N ILE A 115 9.69 21.67 -9.86
CA ILE A 115 10.27 20.90 -8.74
C ILE A 115 9.51 19.59 -8.52
N ALA A 116 8.19 19.64 -8.56
CA ALA A 116 7.36 18.45 -8.43
C ALA A 116 7.58 17.46 -9.60
N GLN A 117 7.91 17.96 -10.80
CA GLN A 117 8.28 17.10 -11.92
C GLN A 117 9.63 16.41 -11.67
N GLU A 118 10.66 17.14 -11.22
CA GLU A 118 11.96 16.55 -10.86
C GLU A 118 11.81 15.48 -9.79
N PHE A 119 10.96 15.74 -8.79
CA PHE A 119 10.70 14.79 -7.69
C PHE A 119 9.99 13.54 -8.22
N SER A 120 8.95 13.70 -9.03
CA SER A 120 8.21 12.59 -9.62
C SER A 120 9.08 11.74 -10.57
N ASP A 121 9.96 12.36 -11.33
CA ASP A 121 10.86 11.66 -12.24
C ASP A 121 11.95 10.87 -11.48
N GLY A 122 12.42 11.41 -10.36
CA GLY A 122 13.45 10.76 -9.52
C GLY A 122 12.91 9.63 -8.66
N ASP A 123 11.80 9.85 -8.01
CA ASP A 123 11.20 8.91 -7.06
C ASP A 123 10.21 7.94 -7.72
N LYS A 124 9.81 8.24 -8.97
CA LYS A 124 8.84 7.43 -9.75
C LYS A 124 7.47 7.24 -9.09
N ASN A 125 7.13 8.13 -8.18
CA ASN A 125 5.82 8.17 -7.54
C ASN A 125 4.91 9.22 -8.18
N PRO A 126 3.60 8.96 -8.26
CA PRO A 126 2.65 9.95 -8.73
C PRO A 126 2.57 11.13 -7.75
N THR A 127 2.32 12.32 -8.28
CA THR A 127 2.12 13.54 -7.49
C THR A 127 0.71 14.08 -7.69
N LEU A 128 0.22 14.82 -6.70
CA LEU A 128 -1.06 15.54 -6.77
C LEU A 128 -0.91 16.94 -7.39
N ILE A 129 0.30 17.37 -7.75
CA ILE A 129 0.54 18.69 -8.35
C ILE A 129 0.08 18.68 -9.80
N GLN A 130 -0.82 19.61 -10.13
CA GLN A 130 -1.34 19.76 -11.49
C GLN A 130 -0.22 20.16 -12.46
N GLY A 131 -0.27 19.63 -13.67
CA GLY A 131 0.71 19.91 -14.73
C GLY A 131 1.86 18.93 -14.79
N VAL A 132 2.19 18.25 -13.70
CA VAL A 132 3.25 17.24 -13.65
C VAL A 132 2.85 16.04 -14.52
N LYS A 133 3.78 15.61 -15.37
CA LYS A 133 3.61 14.44 -16.23
C LYS A 133 4.18 13.21 -15.55
N TYR A 134 3.32 12.27 -15.26
CA TYR A 134 3.73 11.00 -14.71
C TYR A 134 3.85 9.96 -15.83
N ASN A 135 5.07 9.52 -16.09
CA ASN A 135 5.37 8.57 -17.18
C ASN A 135 6.40 7.53 -16.73
N VAL A 136 5.98 6.62 -15.88
CA VAL A 136 6.76 5.46 -15.46
C VAL A 136 6.30 4.25 -16.25
N PRO A 137 7.12 3.71 -17.18
CA PRO A 137 6.70 2.64 -18.10
C PRO A 137 6.14 1.41 -17.37
N GLN A 138 6.77 1.01 -16.25
CA GLN A 138 6.37 -0.14 -15.46
C GLN A 138 4.99 0.02 -14.81
N LEU A 139 4.55 1.28 -14.56
CA LEU A 139 3.28 1.61 -13.91
C LEU A 139 2.19 2.03 -14.89
N LYS A 140 2.43 1.90 -16.21
CA LYS A 140 1.47 2.33 -17.21
C LYS A 140 0.10 1.66 -17.03
N GLU A 141 0.05 0.37 -16.84
CA GLU A 141 -1.19 -0.39 -16.65
C GLU A 141 -1.95 0.06 -15.40
N ILE A 142 -1.26 0.33 -14.30
CA ILE A 142 -1.84 0.88 -13.07
C ILE A 142 -2.48 2.23 -13.33
N ASN A 143 -1.79 3.11 -14.06
CA ASN A 143 -2.32 4.43 -14.43
C ASN A 143 -3.55 4.32 -15.34
N ASP A 144 -3.57 3.37 -16.26
CA ASP A 144 -4.72 3.12 -17.12
C ASP A 144 -5.95 2.72 -16.25
N TYR A 145 -5.79 1.83 -15.25
CA TYR A 145 -6.86 1.47 -14.31
C TYR A 145 -7.36 2.68 -13.50
N ILE A 146 -6.47 3.52 -13.00
CA ILE A 146 -6.84 4.74 -12.27
C ILE A 146 -7.66 5.69 -13.17
N ASN A 147 -7.23 5.89 -14.41
CA ASN A 147 -7.91 6.75 -15.38
C ASN A 147 -9.29 6.20 -15.79
N GLU A 148 -9.48 4.88 -15.75
CA GLU A 148 -10.75 4.23 -15.99
C GLU A 148 -11.68 4.21 -14.76
N GLY A 149 -11.26 4.80 -13.65
CA GLY A 149 -12.01 4.84 -12.39
C GLY A 149 -11.95 3.53 -11.60
N ARG A 150 -11.05 2.60 -11.93
CA ARG A 150 -10.81 1.34 -11.21
C ARG A 150 -9.80 1.54 -10.08
N PHE A 151 -10.13 2.46 -9.19
CA PHE A 151 -9.33 2.84 -8.04
C PHE A 151 -10.18 2.78 -6.77
N ALA A 152 -9.64 2.16 -5.72
CA ALA A 152 -10.24 2.10 -4.40
C ALA A 152 -9.32 2.72 -3.35
N PRO A 153 -9.84 3.53 -2.41
CA PRO A 153 -9.03 4.00 -1.29
C PRO A 153 -8.52 2.81 -0.45
N SER A 154 -7.26 2.87 -0.05
CA SER A 154 -6.71 1.86 0.86
C SER A 154 -7.33 1.99 2.25
N LEU A 155 -7.91 0.90 2.76
CA LEU A 155 -8.45 0.85 4.13
C LEU A 155 -7.37 1.12 5.18
N ALA A 156 -6.14 0.73 4.91
CA ALA A 156 -5.01 0.99 5.80
C ALA A 156 -4.80 2.50 6.09
N SER A 157 -5.24 3.40 5.21
CA SER A 157 -5.13 4.85 5.42
C SER A 157 -6.13 5.42 6.42
N ILE A 158 -7.25 4.73 6.65
CA ILE A 158 -8.34 5.19 7.54
C ILE A 158 -8.41 4.41 8.85
N TRP A 159 -7.73 3.29 8.93
CA TRP A 159 -7.71 2.47 10.13
C TRP A 159 -6.70 2.99 11.16
N PRO A 160 -7.02 2.94 12.47
CA PRO A 160 -6.05 3.21 13.53
C PRO A 160 -4.79 2.36 13.38
N GLN A 161 -3.63 2.94 13.74
CA GLN A 161 -2.33 2.24 13.61
C GLN A 161 -2.32 0.93 14.42
N ASP A 162 -2.91 0.94 15.62
CA ASP A 162 -2.94 -0.24 16.49
C ASP A 162 -3.77 -1.38 15.90
N LEU A 163 -4.89 -1.07 15.24
CA LEU A 163 -5.67 -2.06 14.49
C LEU A 163 -4.83 -2.68 13.37
N ARG A 164 -4.11 -1.86 12.60
CA ARG A 164 -3.26 -2.35 11.51
C ARG A 164 -2.15 -3.26 12.02
N ASN A 165 -1.46 -2.86 13.09
CA ASN A 165 -0.38 -3.64 13.68
C ASN A 165 -0.89 -4.99 14.21
N SER A 166 -2.01 -4.99 14.91
CA SER A 166 -2.63 -6.21 15.45
C SER A 166 -3.12 -7.13 14.34
N LEU A 167 -3.69 -6.58 13.26
CA LEU A 167 -4.14 -7.37 12.13
C LEU A 167 -2.97 -8.07 11.40
N VAL A 168 -1.80 -7.44 11.31
CA VAL A 168 -0.59 -8.10 10.77
C VAL A 168 -0.25 -9.35 11.58
N VAL A 169 -0.32 -9.28 12.90
CA VAL A 169 -0.07 -10.42 13.78
C VAL A 169 -1.12 -11.53 13.56
N SER A 170 -2.40 -11.17 13.48
CA SER A 170 -3.46 -12.14 13.20
C SER A 170 -3.33 -12.81 11.82
N VAL A 171 -2.88 -12.07 10.79
CA VAL A 171 -2.59 -12.66 9.48
C VAL A 171 -1.40 -13.63 9.55
N GLN A 172 -0.37 -13.31 10.31
CA GLN A 172 0.74 -14.24 10.53
C GLN A 172 0.28 -15.52 11.23
N ALA A 173 -0.58 -15.40 12.27
CA ALA A 173 -1.19 -16.54 12.94
C ALA A 173 -2.05 -17.37 11.98
N LEU A 174 -2.88 -16.73 11.15
CA LEU A 174 -3.67 -17.41 10.12
C LEU A 174 -2.77 -18.25 9.19
N ILE A 175 -1.63 -17.72 8.76
CA ILE A 175 -0.70 -18.42 7.86
C ILE A 175 -0.08 -19.64 8.55
N LEU A 176 0.22 -19.54 9.85
CA LEU A 176 0.83 -20.62 10.63
C LEU A 176 -0.17 -21.70 10.99
N ASP A 177 -1.32 -21.33 11.50
CA ASP A 177 -2.32 -22.22 12.07
C ASP A 177 -3.33 -22.72 11.04
N LYS A 178 -3.50 -21.97 9.94
CA LYS A 178 -4.45 -22.24 8.84
C LYS A 178 -5.91 -22.32 9.31
N ASP A 179 -6.23 -21.60 10.38
CA ASP A 179 -7.58 -21.55 10.97
C ASP A 179 -8.29 -20.23 10.61
N VAL A 180 -9.11 -20.31 9.58
CA VAL A 180 -9.87 -19.16 9.06
C VAL A 180 -10.92 -18.69 10.05
N ASP A 181 -11.57 -19.59 10.78
CA ASP A 181 -12.64 -19.22 11.72
C ASP A 181 -12.06 -18.47 12.91
N THR A 182 -10.95 -18.92 13.48
CA THR A 182 -10.21 -18.20 14.52
C THR A 182 -9.76 -16.82 14.03
N PHE A 183 -9.20 -16.72 12.82
CA PHE A 183 -8.80 -15.44 12.25
C PHE A 183 -9.97 -14.46 12.13
N LEU A 184 -11.16 -14.91 11.68
CA LEU A 184 -12.33 -14.05 11.54
C LEU A 184 -12.86 -13.57 12.89
N ASP A 185 -12.82 -14.42 13.92
CA ASP A 185 -13.20 -14.07 15.29
C ASP A 185 -12.24 -13.03 15.89
N GLU A 186 -10.95 -13.19 15.69
CA GLU A 186 -9.93 -12.24 16.12
C GLU A 186 -10.08 -10.91 15.39
N PHE A 187 -10.24 -10.93 14.05
CA PHE A 187 -10.40 -9.71 13.28
C PHE A 187 -11.68 -8.94 13.69
N GLN A 188 -12.80 -9.64 13.95
CA GLN A 188 -14.00 -9.01 14.51
C GLN A 188 -13.69 -8.29 15.83
N SER A 189 -13.00 -8.99 16.74
CA SER A 189 -12.63 -8.43 18.05
C SER A 189 -11.72 -7.20 17.95
N LEU A 190 -10.74 -7.24 17.05
CA LEU A 190 -9.84 -6.10 16.79
C LEU A 190 -10.60 -4.88 16.23
N VAL A 191 -11.54 -5.10 15.32
CA VAL A 191 -12.37 -4.01 14.79
C VAL A 191 -13.25 -3.40 15.89
N GLU A 192 -13.84 -4.21 16.76
CA GLU A 192 -14.64 -3.74 17.89
C GLU A 192 -13.81 -2.97 18.94
N GLU A 193 -12.55 -3.35 19.15
CA GLU A 193 -11.65 -2.72 20.09
C GLU A 193 -11.11 -1.37 19.58
N TYR A 194 -10.65 -1.33 18.34
CA TYR A 194 -9.85 -0.21 17.83
C TYR A 194 -10.60 0.70 16.85
N TYR A 195 -11.69 0.26 16.27
CA TYR A 195 -12.41 1.02 15.27
C TYR A 195 -13.80 1.42 15.76
N THR A 196 -13.93 2.67 16.18
CA THR A 196 -15.25 3.27 16.44
C THR A 196 -15.61 4.12 15.22
N PRO A 197 -16.68 3.76 14.46
CA PRO A 197 -17.14 4.60 13.36
C PRO A 197 -17.44 6.02 13.87
N ALA A 198 -17.05 7.05 13.10
CA ALA A 198 -17.48 8.41 13.41
C ALA A 198 -19.02 8.41 13.52
N GLU A 199 -19.56 8.95 14.60
CA GLU A 199 -20.99 9.12 14.74
C GLU A 199 -21.46 9.94 13.53
N SER A 200 -22.41 9.40 12.76
CA SER A 200 -23.03 10.14 11.67
C SER A 200 -23.67 11.38 12.29
N GLU A 201 -23.11 12.54 12.03
CA GLU A 201 -23.77 13.81 12.34
C GLU A 201 -25.15 13.79 11.68
N SER A 202 -26.19 13.63 12.50
CA SER A 202 -27.60 13.60 12.13
C SER A 202 -28.13 15.01 11.92
#